data_e7b4a01e8db3e9b8c542ceb480074c70
#
_entry.id   e7b4a01e8db3e9b8c542ceb480074c70
#
_cell.length_a   1.000
_cell.length_b   1.000
_cell.length_c   1.000
_cell.angle_alpha   90.00
_cell.angle_beta   90.00
_cell.angle_gamma   90.00
#
_symmetry.space_group_name_H-M   'P 1'
#
loop_
_entity.id
_entity.type
_entity.pdbx_description
1 polymer ?
#
loop_
_entity_poly.entity_id
_entity_poly.type
_entity_poly.pdbx_seq_one_letter_code
_entity_poly.pdbx_strand_id
1 'polypeptide(L)'
;MFGGIEAGGTKFVCGIGTGPEDLHIEQFPTSSPDITLKNVIAFFKGAGAGAQGVGIGSFGPIDLNRSSPTYGYITSTPKPGWANYNLAGIVQQALGVPVWFETDVNVALLGESAWGAVKGLLDAVYLTVGTGIGGGAMVFGQRVHGLVHPEMGHLRIPHDLARDPFPGVCPYHGDCLEGLASGPAMQARWGMPAGTLPPDHPGWELEAHYLALGLVNLTFTLSPERILLGGGVMQQPHLFQMIRNEFALLLNKYIQHTEVLDHLDRFIQPPALGSRSGILGCLLLGQWAASDASIETFLEDSQSGKGELA
;
A
#
# COMPACT_ATOMS: atom_id res chain seq x y z
N MET A 1 15.46 18.91 -4.43
CA MET A 1 14.10 18.37 -4.33
C MET A 1 14.09 16.96 -4.90
N PHE A 2 13.12 16.15 -4.52
CA PHE A 2 12.98 14.76 -4.97
C PHE A 2 11.62 14.58 -5.63
N GLY A 3 11.56 13.68 -6.61
CA GLY A 3 10.33 13.36 -7.31
C GLY A 3 9.69 12.10 -6.76
N GLY A 4 8.37 12.06 -6.80
CA GLY A 4 7.58 10.87 -6.48
C GLY A 4 6.55 10.59 -7.58
N ILE A 5 6.32 9.32 -7.87
CA ILE A 5 5.27 8.83 -8.75
C ILE A 5 4.53 7.71 -8.03
N GLU A 6 3.31 7.95 -7.63
CA GLU A 6 2.40 6.89 -7.18
C GLU A 6 1.58 6.44 -8.38
N ALA A 7 1.98 5.33 -8.96
CA ALA A 7 1.33 4.71 -10.10
C ALA A 7 0.19 3.81 -9.63
N GLY A 8 -1.01 4.35 -9.58
CA GLY A 8 -2.21 3.60 -9.22
C GLY A 8 -2.97 3.05 -10.43
N GLY A 9 -3.76 2.00 -10.23
CA GLY A 9 -4.57 1.41 -11.29
C GLY A 9 -5.64 2.34 -11.89
N THR A 10 -6.02 3.41 -11.18
CA THR A 10 -7.06 4.37 -11.61
C THR A 10 -6.47 5.74 -11.93
N LYS A 11 -5.46 6.17 -11.20
CA LYS A 11 -4.77 7.45 -11.37
C LYS A 11 -3.29 7.34 -11.05
N PHE A 12 -2.49 8.16 -11.69
CA PHE A 12 -1.11 8.45 -11.30
C PHE A 12 -1.09 9.76 -10.51
N VAL A 13 -0.35 9.75 -9.40
CA VAL A 13 -0.09 10.96 -8.60
C VAL A 13 1.40 11.26 -8.75
N CYS A 14 1.74 12.45 -9.25
CA CYS A 14 3.11 12.93 -9.34
C CYS A 14 3.33 14.01 -8.29
N GLY A 15 4.48 13.97 -7.65
CA GLY A 15 4.84 14.96 -6.63
C GLY A 15 6.31 15.36 -6.71
N ILE A 16 6.60 16.57 -6.26
CA ILE A 16 7.96 17.07 -6.05
C ILE A 16 8.03 17.83 -4.73
N GLY A 17 9.11 17.64 -3.98
CA GLY A 17 9.31 18.27 -2.68
C GLY A 17 10.48 17.65 -1.94
N THR A 18 10.58 17.96 -0.65
CA THR A 18 11.51 17.33 0.31
C THR A 18 10.78 16.61 1.44
N GLY A 19 9.48 16.87 1.59
CA GLY A 19 8.64 16.28 2.63
C GLY A 19 7.20 16.79 2.58
N PRO A 20 6.42 16.60 3.66
CA PRO A 20 5.01 16.95 3.72
C PRO A 20 4.68 18.44 3.56
N GLU A 21 5.64 19.32 3.93
CA GLU A 21 5.43 20.77 4.05
C GLU A 21 5.59 21.51 2.71
N ASP A 22 6.40 20.96 1.79
CA ASP A 22 6.72 21.59 0.50
C ASP A 22 6.29 20.74 -0.71
N LEU A 23 5.44 19.72 -0.45
CA LEU A 23 4.97 18.79 -1.47
C LEU A 23 4.02 19.46 -2.45
N HIS A 24 4.42 19.56 -3.72
CA HIS A 24 3.56 19.94 -4.84
C HIS A 24 3.10 18.70 -5.60
N ILE A 25 1.79 18.56 -5.85
CA ILE A 25 1.15 17.36 -6.42
C ILE A 25 0.34 17.71 -7.66
N GLU A 26 0.46 16.87 -8.70
CA GLU A 26 -0.51 16.77 -9.79
C GLU A 26 -1.02 15.33 -9.95
N GLN A 27 -2.25 15.18 -10.45
CA GLN A 27 -2.88 13.87 -10.64
C GLN A 27 -3.36 13.71 -12.08
N PHE A 28 -3.14 12.51 -12.62
CA PHE A 28 -3.53 12.16 -13.99
C PHE A 28 -4.33 10.85 -13.99
N PRO A 29 -5.40 10.72 -14.77
CA PRO A 29 -6.09 9.44 -14.95
C PRO A 29 -5.13 8.39 -15.54
N THR A 30 -5.18 7.16 -15.04
CA THR A 30 -4.45 6.04 -15.63
C THR A 30 -5.19 5.58 -16.89
N SER A 31 -4.60 5.83 -18.06
CA SER A 31 -5.07 5.39 -19.37
C SER A 31 -4.04 4.45 -20.02
N SER A 32 -3.86 4.51 -21.33
CA SER A 32 -2.75 3.79 -21.96
C SER A 32 -1.40 4.29 -21.44
N PRO A 33 -0.36 3.44 -21.40
CA PRO A 33 0.97 3.84 -20.92
C PRO A 33 1.49 5.12 -21.59
N ASP A 34 1.39 5.22 -22.91
CA ASP A 34 1.90 6.37 -23.67
C ASP A 34 1.26 7.70 -23.25
N ILE A 35 -0.08 7.71 -23.09
CA ILE A 35 -0.80 8.91 -22.67
C ILE A 35 -0.46 9.26 -21.22
N THR A 36 -0.47 8.26 -20.33
CA THR A 36 -0.20 8.46 -18.91
C THR A 36 1.23 8.97 -18.71
N LEU A 37 2.23 8.32 -19.31
CA LEU A 37 3.63 8.72 -19.17
C LEU A 37 3.95 10.04 -19.84
N LYS A 38 3.27 10.39 -20.92
CA LYS A 38 3.39 11.73 -21.51
C LYS A 38 3.07 12.81 -20.48
N ASN A 39 1.99 12.65 -19.71
CA ASN A 39 1.60 13.59 -18.67
C ASN A 39 2.59 13.60 -17.50
N VAL A 40 3.03 12.43 -17.04
CA VAL A 40 4.03 12.26 -15.97
C VAL A 40 5.35 12.97 -16.36
N ILE A 41 5.86 12.70 -17.55
CA ILE A 41 7.10 13.31 -18.04
C ILE A 41 6.95 14.83 -18.22
N ALA A 42 5.79 15.30 -18.70
CA ALA A 42 5.50 16.72 -18.83
C ALA A 42 5.52 17.42 -17.46
N PHE A 43 4.93 16.80 -16.42
CA PHE A 43 5.00 17.31 -15.05
C PHE A 43 6.47 17.51 -14.60
N PHE A 44 7.31 16.48 -14.71
CA PHE A 44 8.70 16.55 -14.26
C PHE A 44 9.60 17.45 -15.13
N LYS A 45 9.21 17.73 -16.36
CA LYS A 45 9.87 18.75 -17.22
C LYS A 45 9.35 20.17 -17.01
N GLY A 46 8.21 20.31 -16.32
CA GLY A 46 7.55 21.58 -15.99
C GLY A 46 7.58 21.88 -14.50
N ALA A 47 6.45 21.75 -13.82
CA ALA A 47 6.28 22.07 -12.40
C ALA A 47 7.18 21.23 -11.47
N GLY A 48 7.49 19.99 -11.85
CA GLY A 48 8.39 19.10 -11.13
C GLY A 48 9.87 19.18 -11.56
N ALA A 49 10.28 20.22 -12.29
CA ALA A 49 11.65 20.34 -12.77
C ALA A 49 12.66 20.48 -11.62
N GLY A 50 13.83 19.86 -11.80
CA GLY A 50 14.92 19.90 -10.81
C GLY A 50 14.88 18.76 -9.78
N ALA A 51 14.07 17.73 -9.99
CA ALA A 51 14.16 16.51 -9.21
C ALA A 51 15.54 15.86 -9.39
N GLN A 52 16.21 15.54 -8.27
CA GLN A 52 17.54 14.90 -8.25
C GLN A 52 17.47 13.39 -8.34
N GLY A 53 16.33 12.80 -7.99
CA GLY A 53 15.99 11.40 -8.10
C GLY A 53 14.47 11.23 -8.01
N VAL A 54 13.94 10.13 -8.52
CA VAL A 54 12.51 9.83 -8.56
C VAL A 54 12.25 8.47 -7.94
N GLY A 55 11.32 8.42 -6.97
CA GLY A 55 10.77 7.18 -6.46
C GLY A 55 9.45 6.86 -7.12
N ILE A 56 9.25 5.60 -7.48
CA ILE A 56 8.01 5.11 -8.09
C ILE A 56 7.42 4.02 -7.19
N GLY A 57 6.19 4.24 -6.71
CA GLY A 57 5.35 3.22 -6.11
C GLY A 57 4.29 2.78 -7.11
N SER A 58 4.27 1.52 -7.50
CA SER A 58 3.41 1.04 -8.58
C SER A 58 2.45 -0.03 -8.15
N PHE A 59 1.24 -0.01 -8.73
CA PHE A 59 0.38 -1.18 -8.74
C PHE A 59 1.10 -2.37 -9.38
N GLY A 60 0.73 -3.56 -8.98
CA GLY A 60 1.40 -4.79 -9.37
C GLY A 60 0.58 -5.73 -10.27
N PRO A 61 1.11 -6.96 -10.44
CA PRO A 61 2.43 -7.41 -9.96
C PRO A 61 3.61 -6.72 -10.66
N ILE A 62 4.73 -6.54 -9.94
CA ILE A 62 5.93 -5.84 -10.42
C ILE A 62 7.20 -6.66 -10.17
N ASP A 63 8.25 -6.40 -10.96
CA ASP A 63 9.56 -7.02 -10.74
C ASP A 63 10.48 -6.07 -9.95
N LEU A 64 10.78 -6.45 -8.71
CA LEU A 64 11.66 -5.74 -7.78
C LEU A 64 13.06 -6.34 -7.69
N ASN A 65 13.33 -7.44 -8.39
CA ASN A 65 14.64 -8.08 -8.38
C ASN A 65 15.65 -7.28 -9.21
N ARG A 66 16.55 -6.57 -8.55
CA ARG A 66 17.56 -5.72 -9.22
C ARG A 66 18.49 -6.46 -10.14
N SER A 67 18.65 -7.79 -9.98
CA SER A 67 19.44 -8.63 -10.87
C SER A 67 18.65 -9.14 -12.07
N SER A 68 17.35 -8.89 -12.12
CA SER A 68 16.48 -9.28 -13.23
C SER A 68 16.62 -8.33 -14.41
N PRO A 69 16.59 -8.81 -15.66
CA PRO A 69 16.52 -7.95 -16.85
C PRO A 69 15.22 -7.17 -16.96
N THR A 70 14.20 -7.56 -16.17
CA THR A 70 12.89 -6.91 -16.11
C THR A 70 12.66 -6.13 -14.80
N TYR A 71 13.74 -5.79 -14.06
CA TYR A 71 13.63 -4.88 -12.92
C TYR A 71 12.92 -3.58 -13.32
N GLY A 72 11.93 -3.15 -12.54
CA GLY A 72 11.18 -1.93 -12.82
C GLY A 72 10.01 -2.10 -13.79
N TYR A 73 9.68 -3.35 -14.16
CA TYR A 73 8.52 -3.65 -14.99
C TYR A 73 7.27 -3.89 -14.14
N ILE A 74 6.13 -3.44 -14.65
CA ILE A 74 4.83 -4.01 -14.31
C ILE A 74 4.72 -5.30 -15.10
N THR A 75 4.47 -6.43 -14.43
CA THR A 75 4.53 -7.77 -15.05
C THR A 75 3.17 -8.23 -15.56
N SER A 76 2.51 -9.15 -14.87
CA SER A 76 1.27 -9.81 -15.31
C SER A 76 0.00 -9.10 -14.80
N THR A 77 -0.16 -7.81 -15.11
CA THR A 77 -1.36 -7.07 -14.71
C THR A 77 -2.51 -7.27 -15.70
N PRO A 78 -3.79 -7.35 -15.24
CA PRO A 78 -4.95 -7.36 -16.12
C PRO A 78 -5.24 -5.99 -16.76
N LYS A 79 -4.52 -4.92 -16.36
CA LYS A 79 -4.77 -3.58 -16.88
C LYS A 79 -4.29 -3.46 -18.33
N PRO A 80 -5.16 -3.09 -19.29
CA PRO A 80 -4.83 -3.07 -20.71
C PRO A 80 -3.61 -2.20 -21.04
N GLY A 81 -2.64 -2.79 -21.75
CA GLY A 81 -1.43 -2.11 -22.21
C GLY A 81 -0.30 -2.00 -21.15
N TRP A 82 -0.55 -2.34 -19.89
CA TRP A 82 0.43 -2.23 -18.82
C TRP A 82 1.20 -3.53 -18.52
N ALA A 83 0.74 -4.66 -19.06
CA ALA A 83 1.44 -5.93 -18.87
C ALA A 83 2.82 -5.92 -19.57
N ASN A 84 3.84 -6.40 -18.86
CA ASN A 84 5.24 -6.43 -19.30
C ASN A 84 5.78 -5.04 -19.69
N TYR A 85 5.39 -4.00 -18.96
CA TYR A 85 5.72 -2.61 -19.28
C TYR A 85 6.86 -2.09 -18.41
N ASN A 86 7.95 -1.63 -19.04
CA ASN A 86 9.15 -1.09 -18.36
C ASN A 86 8.90 0.33 -17.82
N LEU A 87 8.15 0.45 -16.71
CA LEU A 87 7.80 1.75 -16.14
C LEU A 87 9.02 2.52 -15.65
N ALA A 88 9.85 1.88 -14.82
CA ALA A 88 10.99 2.53 -14.19
C ALA A 88 12.05 2.97 -15.23
N GLY A 89 12.39 2.08 -16.17
CA GLY A 89 13.40 2.37 -17.19
C GLY A 89 12.99 3.50 -18.13
N ILE A 90 11.70 3.56 -18.52
CA ILE A 90 11.19 4.64 -19.38
C ILE A 90 11.23 5.99 -18.65
N VAL A 91 10.84 6.03 -17.37
CA VAL A 91 10.89 7.24 -16.55
C VAL A 91 12.36 7.69 -16.37
N GLN A 92 13.25 6.78 -16.04
CA GLN A 92 14.68 7.06 -15.87
C GLN A 92 15.29 7.64 -17.15
N GLN A 93 15.01 7.01 -18.29
CA GLN A 93 15.52 7.48 -19.59
C GLN A 93 14.98 8.87 -19.96
N ALA A 94 13.68 9.11 -19.73
CA ALA A 94 13.03 10.34 -20.11
C ALA A 94 13.43 11.56 -19.26
N LEU A 95 13.76 11.33 -17.97
CA LEU A 95 14.09 12.38 -17.00
C LEU A 95 15.61 12.54 -16.79
N GLY A 96 16.41 11.51 -17.10
CA GLY A 96 17.86 11.54 -16.92
C GLY A 96 18.31 11.56 -15.46
N VAL A 97 17.48 11.08 -14.53
CA VAL A 97 17.77 11.03 -13.09
C VAL A 97 17.62 9.59 -12.57
N PRO A 98 18.29 9.26 -11.45
CA PRO A 98 18.13 7.94 -10.83
C PRO A 98 16.68 7.66 -10.43
N VAL A 99 16.25 6.41 -10.58
CA VAL A 99 14.90 5.96 -10.23
C VAL A 99 14.97 4.79 -9.25
N TRP A 100 14.13 4.86 -8.20
CA TRP A 100 13.88 3.73 -7.32
C TRP A 100 12.45 3.23 -7.52
N PHE A 101 12.26 1.90 -7.51
CA PHE A 101 10.98 1.26 -7.83
C PHE A 101 10.51 0.35 -6.71
N GLU A 102 9.23 0.44 -6.35
CA GLU A 102 8.61 -0.29 -5.24
C GLU A 102 7.10 -0.48 -5.50
N THR A 103 6.41 -1.31 -4.69
CA THR A 103 4.95 -1.40 -4.70
C THR A 103 4.30 -0.16 -4.12
N ASP A 104 3.09 0.16 -4.56
CA ASP A 104 2.28 1.28 -4.07
C ASP A 104 1.98 1.17 -2.56
N VAL A 105 1.75 -0.03 -2.04
CA VAL A 105 1.49 -0.28 -0.61
C VAL A 105 2.75 -0.16 0.24
N ASN A 106 3.91 -0.59 -0.23
CA ASN A 106 5.17 -0.42 0.49
C ASN A 106 5.59 1.04 0.54
N VAL A 107 5.39 1.82 -0.53
CA VAL A 107 5.68 3.26 -0.46
C VAL A 107 4.70 3.97 0.48
N ALA A 108 3.42 3.57 0.54
CA ALA A 108 2.50 4.12 1.52
C ALA A 108 2.96 3.84 2.96
N LEU A 109 3.40 2.62 3.24
CA LEU A 109 4.00 2.26 4.53
C LEU A 109 5.27 3.08 4.83
N LEU A 110 6.15 3.28 3.86
CA LEU A 110 7.34 4.12 4.00
C LEU A 110 6.99 5.57 4.33
N GLY A 111 6.01 6.15 3.66
CA GLY A 111 5.53 7.49 3.99
C GLY A 111 5.06 7.59 5.44
N GLU A 112 4.28 6.62 5.88
CA GLU A 112 3.77 6.54 7.26
C GLU A 112 4.89 6.28 8.29
N SER A 113 5.97 5.59 7.92
CA SER A 113 7.12 5.36 8.80
C SER A 113 7.98 6.61 8.98
N ALA A 114 8.06 7.45 7.95
CA ALA A 114 8.83 8.68 8.01
C ALA A 114 8.08 9.83 8.70
N TRP A 115 6.79 10.01 8.39
CA TRP A 115 6.03 11.19 8.79
C TRP A 115 4.64 10.91 9.38
N GLY A 116 4.23 9.64 9.47
CA GLY A 116 2.85 9.28 9.82
C GLY A 116 2.70 8.39 11.04
N ALA A 117 1.73 7.50 10.99
CA ALA A 117 1.20 6.74 12.12
C ALA A 117 2.14 5.66 12.66
N VAL A 118 3.14 5.24 11.88
CA VAL A 118 4.11 4.20 12.29
C VAL A 118 5.52 4.75 12.44
N LYS A 119 5.65 6.07 12.59
CA LYS A 119 6.95 6.70 12.86
C LYS A 119 7.56 6.16 14.13
N GLY A 120 8.81 5.67 14.03
CA GLY A 120 9.57 5.10 15.15
C GLY A 120 9.24 3.64 15.46
N LEU A 121 8.28 3.01 14.75
CA LEU A 121 8.02 1.58 14.84
C LEU A 121 8.86 0.81 13.81
N LEU A 122 9.20 -0.43 14.13
CA LEU A 122 9.99 -1.31 13.27
C LEU A 122 9.13 -2.35 12.54
N ASP A 123 7.99 -2.70 13.12
CA ASP A 123 7.14 -3.79 12.64
C ASP A 123 5.73 -3.27 12.37
N ALA A 124 5.37 -3.13 11.12
CA ALA A 124 4.08 -2.57 10.75
C ALA A 124 3.54 -3.18 9.46
N VAL A 125 2.22 -3.18 9.33
CA VAL A 125 1.50 -3.60 8.12
C VAL A 125 0.65 -2.43 7.61
N TYR A 126 0.64 -2.23 6.32
CA TYR A 126 -0.28 -1.34 5.62
C TYR A 126 -1.11 -2.15 4.64
N LEU A 127 -2.42 -2.12 4.80
CA LEU A 127 -3.36 -2.68 3.82
C LEU A 127 -4.16 -1.55 3.16
N THR A 128 -4.24 -1.58 1.85
CA THR A 128 -5.18 -0.75 1.10
C THR A 128 -6.37 -1.59 0.67
N VAL A 129 -7.60 -1.15 0.99
CA VAL A 129 -8.85 -1.81 0.59
C VAL A 129 -9.59 -0.87 -0.36
N GLY A 130 -9.53 -1.18 -1.65
CA GLY A 130 -10.05 -0.33 -2.71
C GLY A 130 -10.55 -1.13 -3.91
N THR A 131 -10.06 -0.84 -5.11
CA THR A 131 -10.33 -1.62 -6.33
C THR A 131 -9.80 -3.06 -6.20
N GLY A 132 -8.74 -3.24 -5.45
CA GLY A 132 -8.23 -4.52 -4.97
C GLY A 132 -7.88 -4.42 -3.50
N ILE A 133 -7.23 -5.44 -2.95
CA ILE A 133 -6.61 -5.41 -1.64
C ILE A 133 -5.10 -5.65 -1.80
N GLY A 134 -4.31 -4.62 -1.56
CA GLY A 134 -2.85 -4.70 -1.53
C GLY A 134 -2.33 -4.61 -0.09
N GLY A 135 -1.18 -5.25 0.17
CA GLY A 135 -0.55 -5.20 1.49
C GLY A 135 0.97 -5.05 1.42
N GLY A 136 1.50 -4.11 2.20
CA GLY A 136 2.92 -3.95 2.46
C GLY A 136 3.22 -4.18 3.93
N ALA A 137 4.41 -4.68 4.23
CA ALA A 137 4.85 -4.88 5.60
C ALA A 137 6.31 -4.45 5.81
N MET A 138 6.59 -4.07 7.03
CA MET A 138 7.93 -3.79 7.53
C MET A 138 8.16 -4.67 8.76
N VAL A 139 9.30 -5.37 8.79
CA VAL A 139 9.75 -6.23 9.88
C VAL A 139 11.20 -5.87 10.20
N PHE A 140 11.49 -5.58 11.47
CA PHE A 140 12.78 -5.02 11.90
C PHE A 140 13.22 -3.78 11.10
N GLY A 141 12.26 -2.91 10.76
CA GLY A 141 12.52 -1.71 9.97
C GLY A 141 12.76 -1.96 8.48
N GLN A 142 12.72 -3.20 8.01
CA GLN A 142 12.94 -3.57 6.62
C GLN A 142 11.62 -3.94 5.94
N ARG A 143 11.43 -3.47 4.71
CA ARG A 143 10.29 -3.90 3.90
C ARG A 143 10.36 -5.40 3.62
N VAL A 144 9.23 -6.07 3.72
CA VAL A 144 9.13 -7.50 3.42
C VAL A 144 9.11 -7.70 1.90
N HIS A 145 10.16 -8.37 1.42
CA HIS A 145 10.28 -8.87 0.06
C HIS A 145 10.67 -10.35 0.11
N GLY A 146 10.56 -11.04 -1.00
CA GLY A 146 10.94 -12.44 -1.10
C GLY A 146 11.19 -12.83 -2.56
N LEU A 147 10.67 -13.97 -2.98
CA LEU A 147 10.71 -14.39 -4.39
C LEU A 147 10.07 -13.32 -5.29
N VAL A 148 8.94 -12.80 -4.83
CA VAL A 148 8.25 -11.62 -5.33
C VAL A 148 7.81 -10.78 -4.11
N HIS A 149 7.13 -9.65 -4.32
CA HIS A 149 6.52 -8.91 -3.20
C HIS A 149 5.31 -9.66 -2.61
N PRO A 150 4.96 -9.46 -1.32
CA PRO A 150 3.78 -10.06 -0.72
C PRO A 150 2.49 -9.67 -1.45
N GLU A 151 1.58 -10.63 -1.59
CA GLU A 151 0.25 -10.48 -2.18
C GLU A 151 -0.82 -10.77 -1.11
N MET A 152 -0.84 -9.93 -0.06
CA MET A 152 -1.67 -10.13 1.14
C MET A 152 -3.18 -10.12 0.84
N GLY A 153 -3.60 -9.46 -0.23
CA GLY A 153 -4.99 -9.48 -0.69
C GLY A 153 -5.46 -10.86 -1.14
N HIS A 154 -4.55 -11.75 -1.50
CA HIS A 154 -4.89 -13.10 -1.93
C HIS A 154 -4.82 -14.15 -0.82
N LEU A 155 -4.75 -13.75 0.45
CA LEU A 155 -4.88 -14.65 1.59
C LEU A 155 -6.16 -15.49 1.47
N ARG A 156 -6.03 -16.81 1.67
CA ARG A 156 -7.17 -17.71 1.77
C ARG A 156 -7.74 -17.58 3.19
N ILE A 157 -8.95 -17.10 3.28
CA ILE A 157 -9.67 -16.91 4.56
C ILE A 157 -10.85 -17.86 4.64
N PRO A 158 -11.30 -18.24 5.84
CA PRO A 158 -12.54 -19.00 6.00
C PRO A 158 -13.73 -18.31 5.35
N HIS A 159 -14.50 -19.07 4.56
CA HIS A 159 -15.69 -18.58 3.88
C HIS A 159 -16.87 -19.52 4.19
N ASP A 160 -17.87 -19.00 4.92
CA ASP A 160 -19.10 -19.73 5.23
C ASP A 160 -20.16 -19.47 4.16
N LEU A 161 -20.27 -20.37 3.19
CA LEU A 161 -21.24 -20.29 2.09
C LEU A 161 -22.69 -20.33 2.54
N ALA A 162 -23.00 -20.79 3.77
CA ALA A 162 -24.36 -20.74 4.31
C ALA A 162 -24.72 -19.33 4.78
N ARG A 163 -23.75 -18.59 5.29
CA ARG A 163 -23.90 -17.18 5.70
C ARG A 163 -23.77 -16.21 4.50
N ASP A 164 -22.83 -16.49 3.62
CA ASP A 164 -22.54 -15.67 2.43
C ASP A 164 -22.39 -16.56 1.20
N PRO A 165 -23.42 -16.74 0.38
CA PRO A 165 -23.35 -17.56 -0.82
C PRO A 165 -22.61 -16.90 -1.99
N PHE A 166 -22.02 -15.72 -1.80
CA PHE A 166 -21.32 -14.98 -2.84
C PHE A 166 -19.99 -15.68 -3.20
N PRO A 167 -19.75 -16.02 -4.50
CA PRO A 167 -18.58 -16.84 -4.88
C PRO A 167 -17.25 -16.10 -4.89
N GLY A 168 -17.26 -14.77 -4.60
CA GLY A 168 -16.09 -13.91 -4.77
C GLY A 168 -15.88 -13.41 -6.19
N VAL A 169 -15.05 -12.39 -6.35
CA VAL A 169 -14.75 -11.76 -7.66
C VAL A 169 -13.30 -11.94 -8.11
N CYS A 170 -12.43 -12.53 -7.31
CA CYS A 170 -11.04 -12.70 -7.71
C CYS A 170 -10.95 -13.67 -8.90
N PRO A 171 -10.35 -13.27 -10.04
CA PRO A 171 -10.30 -14.11 -11.24
C PRO A 171 -9.42 -15.37 -11.07
N TYR A 172 -8.54 -15.38 -10.05
CA TYR A 172 -7.63 -16.49 -9.79
C TYR A 172 -8.13 -17.41 -8.68
N HIS A 173 -8.72 -16.86 -7.61
CA HIS A 173 -9.02 -17.60 -6.38
C HIS A 173 -10.51 -17.59 -6.00
N GLY A 174 -11.35 -16.81 -6.70
CA GLY A 174 -12.75 -16.62 -6.33
C GLY A 174 -12.85 -15.87 -5.00
N ASP A 175 -12.83 -16.61 -3.90
CA ASP A 175 -13.13 -16.24 -2.53
C ASP A 175 -11.90 -15.98 -1.62
N CYS A 176 -10.79 -15.52 -2.14
CA CYS A 176 -9.71 -14.98 -1.31
C CYS A 176 -10.13 -13.64 -0.65
N LEU A 177 -9.32 -13.08 0.24
CA LEU A 177 -9.62 -11.83 0.95
C LEU A 177 -10.04 -10.71 -0.02
N GLU A 178 -9.30 -10.48 -1.09
CA GLU A 178 -9.65 -9.50 -2.13
C GLU A 178 -10.95 -9.85 -2.83
N GLY A 179 -11.15 -11.13 -3.16
CA GLY A 179 -12.35 -11.62 -3.83
C GLY A 179 -13.62 -11.44 -3.02
N LEU A 180 -13.51 -11.37 -1.69
CA LEU A 180 -14.65 -11.22 -0.77
C LEU A 180 -14.82 -9.80 -0.23
N ALA A 181 -13.74 -9.04 -0.05
CA ALA A 181 -13.74 -7.77 0.70
C ALA A 181 -13.19 -6.56 -0.10
N SER A 182 -12.93 -6.67 -1.41
CA SER A 182 -12.61 -5.49 -2.22
C SER A 182 -13.85 -4.66 -2.57
N GLY A 183 -13.66 -3.41 -2.98
CA GLY A 183 -14.74 -2.57 -3.47
C GLY A 183 -15.59 -3.21 -4.58
N PRO A 184 -14.98 -3.82 -5.62
CA PRO A 184 -15.70 -4.63 -6.60
C PRO A 184 -16.47 -5.81 -6.00
N ALA A 185 -15.94 -6.49 -4.99
CA ALA A 185 -16.64 -7.57 -4.31
C ALA A 185 -17.88 -7.05 -3.58
N MET A 186 -17.76 -5.94 -2.86
CA MET A 186 -18.92 -5.29 -2.22
C MET A 186 -19.96 -4.88 -3.26
N GLN A 187 -19.53 -4.26 -4.36
CA GLN A 187 -20.44 -3.82 -5.42
C GLN A 187 -21.15 -5.02 -6.09
N ALA A 188 -20.44 -6.10 -6.37
CA ALA A 188 -21.01 -7.29 -6.98
C ALA A 188 -22.00 -8.01 -6.05
N ARG A 189 -21.68 -8.06 -4.75
CA ARG A 189 -22.54 -8.69 -3.73
C ARG A 189 -23.80 -7.88 -3.43
N TRP A 190 -23.71 -6.55 -3.34
CA TRP A 190 -24.78 -5.67 -2.88
C TRP A 190 -25.43 -4.82 -3.97
N GLY A 191 -24.92 -4.88 -5.21
CA GLY A 191 -25.45 -4.13 -6.35
C GLY A 191 -25.13 -2.62 -6.36
N MET A 192 -24.38 -2.13 -5.37
CA MET A 192 -23.97 -0.72 -5.27
C MET A 192 -22.57 -0.55 -4.70
N PRO A 193 -21.86 0.53 -5.08
CA PRO A 193 -20.51 0.80 -4.57
C PRO A 193 -20.48 0.96 -3.04
N ALA A 194 -19.41 0.50 -2.39
CA ALA A 194 -19.21 0.62 -0.94
C ALA A 194 -19.44 2.05 -0.41
N GLY A 195 -18.95 3.07 -1.10
CA GLY A 195 -19.14 4.48 -0.69
C GLY A 195 -20.57 4.99 -0.72
N THR A 196 -21.53 4.24 -1.28
CA THR A 196 -22.96 4.59 -1.33
C THR A 196 -23.83 3.71 -0.44
N LEU A 197 -23.26 2.67 0.19
CA LEU A 197 -23.97 1.83 1.15
C LEU A 197 -24.31 2.64 2.41
N PRO A 198 -25.57 2.59 2.91
CA PRO A 198 -25.93 3.20 4.19
C PRO A 198 -25.05 2.66 5.33
N PRO A 199 -24.76 3.49 6.37
CA PRO A 199 -23.91 3.06 7.49
C PRO A 199 -24.45 1.87 8.30
N ASP A 200 -25.77 1.65 8.27
CA ASP A 200 -26.48 0.55 8.92
C ASP A 200 -26.72 -0.66 8.00
N HIS A 201 -26.17 -0.65 6.79
CA HIS A 201 -26.30 -1.78 5.86
C HIS A 201 -25.60 -3.02 6.39
N PRO A 202 -26.28 -4.22 6.40
CA PRO A 202 -25.68 -5.47 6.95
C PRO A 202 -24.38 -5.93 6.24
N GLY A 203 -24.14 -5.43 5.05
CA GLY A 203 -22.90 -5.67 4.32
C GLY A 203 -21.64 -5.23 5.06
N TRP A 204 -21.73 -4.25 5.95
CA TRP A 204 -20.60 -3.78 6.74
C TRP A 204 -20.16 -4.79 7.81
N GLU A 205 -21.09 -5.57 8.37
CA GLU A 205 -20.74 -6.64 9.31
C GLU A 205 -19.93 -7.74 8.60
N LEU A 206 -20.33 -8.10 7.38
CA LEU A 206 -19.64 -9.11 6.60
C LEU A 206 -18.27 -8.61 6.12
N GLU A 207 -18.19 -7.35 5.69
CA GLU A 207 -16.93 -6.69 5.32
C GLU A 207 -15.95 -6.67 6.48
N ALA A 208 -16.41 -6.24 7.67
CA ALA A 208 -15.59 -6.22 8.88
C ALA A 208 -15.09 -7.62 9.25
N HIS A 209 -15.94 -8.64 9.10
CA HIS A 209 -15.57 -10.03 9.39
C HIS A 209 -14.45 -10.52 8.47
N TYR A 210 -14.56 -10.33 7.15
CA TYR A 210 -13.53 -10.79 6.22
C TYR A 210 -12.22 -10.02 6.39
N LEU A 211 -12.28 -8.71 6.58
CA LEU A 211 -11.08 -7.92 6.87
C LEU A 211 -10.42 -8.39 8.17
N ALA A 212 -11.20 -8.61 9.23
CA ALA A 212 -10.68 -9.10 10.51
C ALA A 212 -10.00 -10.47 10.40
N LEU A 213 -10.56 -11.41 9.61
CA LEU A 213 -9.91 -12.69 9.31
C LEU A 213 -8.55 -12.52 8.66
N GLY A 214 -8.44 -11.61 7.68
CA GLY A 214 -7.16 -11.25 7.05
C GLY A 214 -6.18 -10.68 8.06
N LEU A 215 -6.61 -9.74 8.90
CA LEU A 215 -5.77 -9.08 9.91
C LEU A 215 -5.26 -10.05 10.97
N VAL A 216 -6.09 -10.98 11.42
CA VAL A 216 -5.68 -12.04 12.38
C VAL A 216 -4.57 -12.90 11.79
N ASN A 217 -4.69 -13.32 10.51
CA ASN A 217 -3.64 -14.08 9.83
C ASN A 217 -2.33 -13.29 9.72
N LEU A 218 -2.40 -12.01 9.37
CA LEU A 218 -1.22 -11.14 9.31
C LEU A 218 -0.59 -10.92 10.69
N THR A 219 -1.43 -10.78 11.73
CA THR A 219 -0.95 -10.62 13.10
C THR A 219 -0.23 -11.88 13.58
N PHE A 220 -0.75 -13.07 13.32
CA PHE A 220 -0.09 -14.33 13.68
C PHE A 220 1.20 -14.60 12.88
N THR A 221 1.31 -14.06 11.66
CA THR A 221 2.44 -14.33 10.77
C THR A 221 3.57 -13.31 10.95
N LEU A 222 3.24 -12.02 11.08
CA LEU A 222 4.19 -10.91 11.06
C LEU A 222 4.39 -10.26 12.42
N SER A 223 3.46 -10.49 13.38
CA SER A 223 3.48 -9.88 14.72
C SER A 223 3.72 -8.37 14.72
N PRO A 224 2.97 -7.58 13.95
CA PRO A 224 3.23 -6.17 13.79
C PRO A 224 2.94 -5.39 15.09
N GLU A 225 3.64 -4.28 15.30
CA GLU A 225 3.34 -3.30 16.34
C GLU A 225 2.09 -2.47 15.98
N ARG A 226 1.78 -2.37 14.66
CA ARG A 226 0.63 -1.59 14.15
C ARG A 226 0.18 -2.05 12.77
N ILE A 227 -1.13 -1.95 12.54
CA ILE A 227 -1.77 -2.20 11.24
C ILE A 227 -2.49 -0.93 10.78
N LEU A 228 -2.15 -0.46 9.59
CA LEU A 228 -2.81 0.66 8.94
C LEU A 228 -3.76 0.16 7.86
N LEU A 229 -5.00 0.66 7.87
CA LEU A 229 -6.01 0.35 6.87
C LEU A 229 -6.37 1.59 6.07
N GLY A 230 -5.97 1.62 4.80
CA GLY A 230 -6.27 2.68 3.85
C GLY A 230 -7.15 2.21 2.69
N GLY A 231 -7.30 3.06 1.68
CA GLY A 231 -8.09 2.77 0.48
C GLY A 231 -9.53 3.27 0.54
N GLY A 232 -10.24 3.15 -0.59
CA GLY A 232 -11.55 3.75 -0.77
C GLY A 232 -12.65 3.16 0.11
N VAL A 233 -12.61 1.85 0.37
CA VAL A 233 -13.58 1.17 1.26
C VAL A 233 -13.41 1.66 2.69
N MET A 234 -12.18 1.92 3.12
CA MET A 234 -11.86 2.39 4.47
C MET A 234 -12.21 3.88 4.73
N GLN A 235 -12.79 4.59 3.77
CA GLN A 235 -13.32 5.96 4.00
C GLN A 235 -14.60 5.97 4.87
N GLN A 236 -15.03 4.83 5.35
CA GLN A 236 -16.19 4.65 6.23
C GLN A 236 -15.73 4.55 7.70
N PRO A 237 -15.86 5.61 8.52
CA PRO A 237 -15.28 5.63 9.88
C PRO A 237 -15.85 4.55 10.80
N HIS A 238 -17.14 4.19 10.64
CA HIS A 238 -17.80 3.15 11.44
C HIS A 238 -17.19 1.76 11.23
N LEU A 239 -16.63 1.48 10.04
CA LEU A 239 -16.06 0.19 9.70
C LEU A 239 -14.84 -0.15 10.59
N PHE A 240 -14.05 0.83 10.99
CA PHE A 240 -12.91 0.59 11.88
C PHE A 240 -13.32 -0.04 13.21
N GLN A 241 -14.39 0.46 13.84
CA GLN A 241 -14.86 -0.11 15.11
C GLN A 241 -15.40 -1.52 14.92
N MET A 242 -16.09 -1.78 13.81
CA MET A 242 -16.61 -3.11 13.49
C MET A 242 -15.47 -4.11 13.26
N ILE A 243 -14.43 -3.72 12.51
CA ILE A 243 -13.23 -4.55 12.29
C ILE A 243 -12.53 -4.85 13.61
N ARG A 244 -12.34 -3.87 14.50
CA ARG A 244 -11.70 -4.07 15.80
C ARG A 244 -12.48 -5.03 16.68
N ASN A 245 -13.80 -4.93 16.71
CA ASN A 245 -14.66 -5.81 17.46
C ASN A 245 -14.54 -7.27 16.96
N GLU A 246 -14.62 -7.46 15.63
CA GLU A 246 -14.46 -8.78 15.02
C GLU A 246 -13.05 -9.35 15.21
N PHE A 247 -12.03 -8.53 15.04
CA PHE A 247 -10.65 -8.90 15.28
C PHE A 247 -10.44 -9.42 16.72
N ALA A 248 -10.98 -8.71 17.72
CA ALA A 248 -10.88 -9.13 19.12
C ALA A 248 -11.56 -10.47 19.36
N LEU A 249 -12.76 -10.70 18.76
CA LEU A 249 -13.48 -11.95 18.85
C LEU A 249 -12.69 -13.11 18.21
N LEU A 250 -12.18 -12.91 17.00
CA LEU A 250 -11.44 -13.93 16.25
C LEU A 250 -10.08 -14.23 16.88
N LEU A 251 -9.39 -13.23 17.43
CA LEU A 251 -8.13 -13.39 18.14
C LEU A 251 -8.32 -14.17 19.46
N ASN A 252 -9.52 -14.11 20.04
CA ASN A 252 -9.94 -14.85 21.22
C ASN A 252 -8.92 -14.77 22.38
N LYS A 253 -8.34 -13.60 22.61
CA LYS A 253 -7.35 -13.34 23.65
C LYS A 253 -6.08 -14.22 23.57
N TYR A 254 -5.76 -14.78 22.40
CA TYR A 254 -4.56 -15.60 22.26
C TYR A 254 -3.28 -14.77 22.46
N ILE A 255 -3.24 -13.54 21.93
CA ILE A 255 -2.14 -12.60 22.15
C ILE A 255 -2.43 -11.76 23.39
N GLN A 256 -1.58 -11.89 24.41
CA GLN A 256 -1.71 -11.20 25.70
C GLN A 256 -0.81 -9.96 25.76
N HIS A 257 -1.01 -9.03 24.83
CA HIS A 257 -0.25 -7.78 24.75
C HIS A 257 -1.18 -6.57 24.93
N THR A 258 -0.78 -5.58 25.71
CA THR A 258 -1.59 -4.40 26.04
C THR A 258 -2.08 -3.65 24.81
N GLU A 259 -1.24 -3.46 23.77
CA GLU A 259 -1.67 -2.81 22.53
C GLU A 259 -2.84 -3.54 21.85
N VAL A 260 -2.89 -4.85 21.96
CA VAL A 260 -3.94 -5.67 21.34
C VAL A 260 -5.16 -5.81 22.25
N LEU A 261 -4.98 -5.85 23.56
CA LEU A 261 -6.07 -6.05 24.53
C LEU A 261 -6.80 -4.75 24.87
N ASP A 262 -6.04 -3.65 25.06
CA ASP A 262 -6.55 -2.41 25.63
C ASP A 262 -6.52 -1.23 24.66
N HIS A 263 -5.75 -1.32 23.56
CA HIS A 263 -5.50 -0.22 22.64
C HIS A 263 -5.68 -0.59 21.17
N LEU A 264 -6.74 -1.37 20.84
CA LEU A 264 -7.06 -1.76 19.46
C LEU A 264 -7.27 -0.57 18.52
N ASP A 265 -7.67 0.57 19.04
CA ASP A 265 -7.83 1.82 18.28
C ASP A 265 -6.51 2.36 17.75
N ARG A 266 -5.41 2.09 18.46
CA ARG A 266 -4.04 2.40 18.02
C ARG A 266 -3.44 1.26 17.21
N PHE A 267 -3.71 -0.01 17.59
CA PHE A 267 -3.18 -1.17 16.91
C PHE A 267 -3.70 -1.29 15.47
N ILE A 268 -5.01 -1.06 15.25
CA ILE A 268 -5.66 -1.04 13.93
C ILE A 268 -6.23 0.36 13.72
N GLN A 269 -5.64 1.15 12.84
CA GLN A 269 -6.02 2.54 12.63
C GLN A 269 -5.90 2.99 11.16
N PRO A 270 -6.48 4.14 10.80
CA PRO A 270 -6.24 4.74 9.49
C PRO A 270 -4.81 5.28 9.38
N PRO A 271 -4.29 5.45 8.14
CA PRO A 271 -3.04 6.14 7.89
C PRO A 271 -3.14 7.62 8.30
N ALA A 272 -2.12 8.15 9.02
CA ALA A 272 -2.13 9.54 9.48
C ALA A 272 -1.94 10.55 8.34
N LEU A 273 -1.23 10.16 7.28
CA LEU A 273 -1.00 11.00 6.09
C LEU A 273 -2.16 10.94 5.09
N GLY A 274 -3.14 10.06 5.33
CA GLY A 274 -4.32 9.89 4.48
C GLY A 274 -3.96 9.53 3.04
N SER A 275 -4.50 10.29 2.09
CA SER A 275 -4.22 10.06 0.66
C SER A 275 -2.82 10.49 0.22
N ARG A 276 -1.99 11.04 1.10
CA ARG A 276 -0.62 11.45 0.79
C ARG A 276 0.43 10.40 1.18
N SER A 277 0.04 9.31 1.83
CA SER A 277 0.98 8.27 2.30
C SER A 277 1.85 7.74 1.15
N GLY A 278 1.23 7.35 0.04
CA GLY A 278 1.92 6.81 -1.14
C GLY A 278 2.89 7.80 -1.77
N ILE A 279 2.43 9.00 -2.09
CA ILE A 279 3.29 9.99 -2.76
C ILE A 279 4.44 10.49 -1.88
N LEU A 280 4.24 10.60 -0.56
CA LEU A 280 5.31 10.93 0.38
C LEU A 280 6.34 9.80 0.48
N GLY A 281 5.92 8.55 0.51
CA GLY A 281 6.85 7.43 0.43
C GLY A 281 7.63 7.39 -0.89
N CYS A 282 6.99 7.75 -2.00
CA CYS A 282 7.68 7.90 -3.29
C CYS A 282 8.74 9.01 -3.24
N LEU A 283 8.48 10.14 -2.57
CA LEU A 283 9.51 11.18 -2.37
C LEU A 283 10.73 10.64 -1.60
N LEU A 284 10.49 9.85 -0.56
CA LEU A 284 11.57 9.23 0.21
C LEU A 284 12.39 8.26 -0.67
N LEU A 285 11.74 7.47 -1.51
CA LEU A 285 12.46 6.64 -2.49
C LEU A 285 13.25 7.50 -3.49
N GLY A 286 12.72 8.63 -3.91
CA GLY A 286 13.43 9.58 -4.79
C GLY A 286 14.67 10.16 -4.13
N GLN A 287 14.60 10.44 -2.82
CA GLN A 287 15.75 10.85 -2.03
C GLN A 287 16.83 9.76 -1.98
N TRP A 288 16.42 8.50 -1.74
CA TRP A 288 17.36 7.37 -1.74
C TRP A 288 17.98 7.15 -3.12
N ALA A 289 17.20 7.26 -4.19
CA ALA A 289 17.73 7.17 -5.55
C ALA A 289 18.81 8.23 -5.83
N ALA A 290 18.61 9.47 -5.37
CA ALA A 290 19.55 10.58 -5.57
C ALA A 290 20.83 10.47 -4.74
N SER A 291 20.77 9.83 -3.58
CA SER A 291 21.93 9.73 -2.67
C SER A 291 22.90 8.59 -3.01
N ASP A 292 22.59 7.79 -4.03
CA ASP A 292 23.33 6.55 -4.35
C ASP A 292 23.50 5.62 -3.14
N ALA A 293 22.64 5.83 -2.13
CA ALA A 293 22.66 5.07 -0.91
C ALA A 293 22.26 3.62 -1.23
N SER A 294 23.19 2.72 -1.11
CA SER A 294 22.87 1.30 -1.04
C SER A 294 21.93 1.07 0.15
N ILE A 295 21.01 0.13 0.02
CA ILE A 295 20.10 -0.26 1.14
C ILE A 295 20.91 -0.53 2.42
N GLU A 296 22.14 -0.96 2.32
CA GLU A 296 23.06 -1.26 3.41
C GLU A 296 23.42 -0.03 4.27
N THR A 297 23.64 1.13 3.66
CA THR A 297 24.03 2.35 4.39
C THR A 297 22.88 2.90 5.25
N PHE A 298 21.63 2.76 4.82
CA PHE A 298 20.49 3.24 5.58
C PHE A 298 20.15 2.36 6.80
N LEU A 299 20.51 1.08 6.75
CA LEU A 299 20.36 0.13 7.85
C LEU A 299 21.38 0.37 8.97
N GLU A 300 22.58 0.81 8.64
CA GLU A 300 23.63 1.19 9.60
C GLU A 300 23.28 2.46 10.36
N ASP A 301 22.73 3.49 9.68
CA ASP A 301 22.31 4.74 10.30
C ASP A 301 21.09 4.59 11.21
N SER A 302 20.14 3.72 10.88
CA SER A 302 18.99 3.43 11.74
C SER A 302 19.36 2.62 12.99
N GLN A 303 20.43 1.82 12.92
CA GLN A 303 20.98 1.09 14.08
C GLN A 303 21.90 1.96 14.94
N SER A 304 22.62 2.90 14.36
CA SER A 304 23.51 3.81 15.10
C SER A 304 22.76 4.86 15.93
N GLY A 305 21.55 5.24 15.54
CA GLY A 305 20.67 6.15 16.29
C GLY A 305 20.06 5.57 17.57
N LYS A 306 20.21 4.26 17.83
CA LYS A 306 19.79 3.61 19.09
C LYS A 306 20.90 3.53 20.16
N GLY A 307 22.09 4.08 19.88
CA GLY A 307 23.24 4.04 20.79
C GLY A 307 23.30 5.16 21.84
N GLU A 308 22.39 6.14 21.83
CA GLU A 308 22.43 7.29 22.76
C GLU A 308 21.16 7.46 23.59
N LEU A 309 20.60 6.37 24.09
CA LEU A 309 19.65 6.44 25.22
C LEU A 309 19.97 5.30 26.19
N ALA A 310 20.98 5.52 26.98
CA ALA A 310 21.19 4.84 28.26
C ALA A 310 20.94 5.84 29.38
#